data_b9ffe146d759ddcef810411d1cbe4a84
#
_entry.id   b9ffe146d759ddcef810411d1cbe4a84
#
_cell.length_a   1.000
_cell.length_b   1.000
_cell.length_c   1.000
_cell.angle_alpha   90.00
_cell.angle_beta   90.00
_cell.angle_gamma   90.00
#
_symmetry.space_group_name_H-M   'P 1'
#
loop_
_entity.id
_entity.type
_entity.pdbx_description
1 polymer ?
#
loop_
_entity_poly.entity_id
_entity_poly.type
_entity_poly.pdbx_seq_one_letter_code
_entity_poly.pdbx_strand_id
1 'polypeptide(L)'
;YIDTKISFLNYWSIKNFNKNVTCLYTLRNKNGEKILRKFFRVEQNTYAFSVKKIIKKNLKLNDFIGSIEFEIYSNFDLKFAYPAINAIYETEHGISLIHTNQRVLNEVEDNMENQSLNGTQTGFDIYCDQNNFSFLAAINGPIELKNKKLKIDFFNYKGDKFEKKLLLKSIKPFQSIFINLDEFRGLKRFLKNTKGFCKVDIPTKYIFNRILAGTFSRDKKTITTTHSYYDCSNIKDFISLKNNYEHSCYIPFNIIEKIDLEIVIYPIFSRCDISFDLEKYN
;
A
#
# COMPACT_ATOMS: atom_id res chain seq x y z
N TYR A 1 -14.11 -3.48 14.49
CA TYR A 1 -12.96 -2.72 15.02
C TYR A 1 -11.68 -3.23 14.40
N ILE A 2 -10.81 -2.31 13.92
CA ILE A 2 -9.47 -2.64 13.44
C ILE A 2 -8.49 -2.05 14.44
N ASP A 3 -7.59 -2.86 14.99
CA ASP A 3 -6.42 -2.35 15.69
C ASP A 3 -5.22 -2.34 14.72
N THR A 4 -4.51 -1.23 14.70
CA THR A 4 -3.33 -1.09 13.85
C THR A 4 -2.08 -1.15 14.72
N LYS A 5 -1.19 -2.09 14.40
CA LYS A 5 0.15 -2.16 14.96
C LYS A 5 1.17 -1.82 13.89
N ILE A 6 2.22 -1.11 14.26
CA ILE A 6 3.34 -0.79 13.40
C ILE A 6 4.57 -1.46 13.96
N SER A 7 5.33 -2.16 13.12
CA SER A 7 6.57 -2.81 13.53
C SER A 7 7.70 -2.54 12.55
N PHE A 8 8.92 -2.51 13.06
CA PHE A 8 10.14 -2.46 12.26
C PHE A 8 11.35 -3.02 13.00
N LEU A 9 12.39 -3.35 12.26
CA LEU A 9 13.68 -3.79 12.77
C LEU A 9 14.69 -2.64 12.75
N ASN A 10 15.54 -2.60 13.77
CA ASN A 10 16.67 -1.67 13.84
C ASN A 10 17.84 -2.15 12.97
N TYR A 11 17.65 -2.10 11.65
CA TYR A 11 18.69 -2.49 10.70
C TYR A 11 19.96 -1.68 10.82
N TRP A 12 19.86 -0.42 11.23
CA TRP A 12 21.03 0.47 11.40
C TRP A 12 22.00 -0.05 12.44
N SER A 13 21.49 -0.53 13.58
CA SER A 13 22.35 -1.17 14.60
C SER A 13 22.73 -2.59 14.22
N ILE A 14 21.80 -3.41 13.73
CA ILE A 14 22.01 -4.84 13.45
C ILE A 14 23.00 -5.04 12.31
N LYS A 15 22.87 -4.28 11.22
CA LYS A 15 23.69 -4.48 10.02
C LYS A 15 24.83 -3.47 9.86
N ASN A 16 24.69 -2.27 10.38
CA ASN A 16 25.65 -1.18 10.17
C ASN A 16 26.31 -0.72 11.46
N PHE A 17 26.00 -1.34 12.61
CA PHE A 17 26.54 -0.99 13.92
C PHE A 17 26.30 0.47 14.33
N ASN A 18 25.38 1.16 13.67
CA ASN A 18 25.01 2.53 14.00
C ASN A 18 23.99 2.56 15.14
N LYS A 19 24.45 2.98 16.32
CA LYS A 19 23.64 3.11 17.55
C LYS A 19 23.09 4.52 17.76
N ASN A 20 23.45 5.48 16.90
CA ASN A 20 23.02 6.87 17.01
C ASN A 20 21.85 7.18 16.09
N VAL A 21 20.76 6.48 16.30
CA VAL A 21 19.54 6.63 15.50
C VAL A 21 18.40 7.12 16.37
N THR A 22 17.72 8.11 15.90
CA THR A 22 16.49 8.67 16.51
C THR A 22 15.35 8.52 15.52
N CYS A 23 14.23 8.06 16.01
CA CYS A 23 13.00 7.98 15.27
C CYS A 23 12.02 9.05 15.76
N LEU A 24 11.47 9.81 14.85
CA LEU A 24 10.40 10.75 15.08
C LEU A 24 9.14 10.18 14.45
N TYR A 25 8.04 10.07 15.21
CA TYR A 25 6.77 9.71 14.63
C TYR A 25 5.74 10.83 14.76
N THR A 26 4.96 11.00 13.71
CA THR A 26 3.91 12.01 13.63
C THR A 26 2.58 11.33 13.32
N LEU A 27 1.58 11.53 14.19
CA LEU A 27 0.19 11.15 13.92
C LEU A 27 -0.56 12.33 13.31
N ARG A 28 -1.28 12.06 12.24
CA ARG A 28 -2.13 13.04 11.55
C ARG A 28 -3.56 12.50 11.45
N ASN A 29 -4.53 13.36 11.66
CA ASN A 29 -5.93 12.99 11.45
C ASN A 29 -6.24 12.79 9.96
N LYS A 30 -7.47 12.40 9.64
CA LYS A 30 -7.90 12.16 8.26
C LYS A 30 -7.72 13.37 7.33
N ASN A 31 -7.70 14.58 7.87
CA ASN A 31 -7.50 15.82 7.11
C ASN A 31 -6.02 16.18 6.92
N GLY A 32 -5.08 15.37 7.40
CA GLY A 32 -3.65 15.62 7.34
C GLY A 32 -3.11 16.50 8.47
N GLU A 33 -3.94 16.94 9.41
CA GLU A 33 -3.54 17.82 10.50
C GLU A 33 -2.75 17.03 11.56
N LYS A 34 -1.60 17.58 11.95
CA LYS A 34 -0.74 16.99 12.97
C LYS A 34 -1.40 17.06 14.35
N ILE A 35 -1.61 15.90 14.97
CA ILE A 35 -2.25 15.80 16.28
C ILE A 35 -1.30 15.33 17.38
N LEU A 36 -0.24 14.61 17.01
CA LEU A 36 0.80 14.17 17.96
C LEU A 36 2.11 14.06 17.21
N ARG A 37 3.20 14.52 17.84
CA ARG A 37 4.56 14.32 17.35
C ARG A 37 5.47 13.98 18.51
N LYS A 38 6.20 12.88 18.42
CA LYS A 38 7.13 12.41 19.45
C LYS A 38 8.32 11.73 18.83
N PHE A 39 9.45 11.80 19.52
CA PHE A 39 10.67 11.12 19.15
C PHE A 39 11.11 10.12 20.23
N PHE A 40 11.93 9.15 19.85
CA PHE A 40 12.61 8.23 20.73
C PHE A 40 13.93 7.77 20.11
N ARG A 41 14.90 7.40 20.95
CA ARG A 41 16.13 6.76 20.47
C ARG A 41 15.84 5.32 20.08
N VAL A 42 16.44 4.90 18.96
CA VAL A 42 16.29 3.54 18.44
C VAL A 42 17.38 2.65 19.07
N GLU A 43 17.10 2.07 20.22
CA GLU A 43 18.05 1.30 21.04
C GLU A 43 17.79 -0.21 21.00
N GLN A 44 16.52 -0.61 20.81
CA GLN A 44 16.12 -2.01 20.73
C GLN A 44 16.30 -2.55 19.30
N ASN A 45 16.46 -3.86 19.18
CA ASN A 45 16.57 -4.51 17.87
C ASN A 45 15.24 -4.53 17.11
N THR A 46 14.13 -4.59 17.82
CA THR A 46 12.78 -4.67 17.24
C THR A 46 11.85 -3.67 17.91
N TYR A 47 10.94 -3.13 17.13
CA TYR A 47 9.89 -2.23 17.61
C TYR A 47 8.53 -2.71 17.16
N ALA A 48 7.58 -2.63 18.07
CA ALA A 48 6.16 -2.86 17.79
C ALA A 48 5.31 -1.84 18.58
N PHE A 49 4.50 -1.08 17.88
CA PHE A 49 3.66 -0.03 18.45
C PHE A 49 2.19 -0.32 18.18
N SER A 50 1.36 -0.38 19.21
CA SER A 50 -0.09 -0.32 19.02
C SER A 50 -0.51 1.14 18.88
N VAL A 51 -1.02 1.52 17.72
CA VAL A 51 -1.51 2.87 17.44
C VAL A 51 -2.65 3.21 18.40
N LYS A 52 -3.53 2.27 18.69
CA LYS A 52 -4.61 2.42 19.67
C LYS A 52 -4.09 2.79 21.07
N LYS A 53 -3.02 2.11 21.55
CA LYS A 53 -2.41 2.44 22.85
C LYS A 53 -1.81 3.84 22.86
N ILE A 54 -1.14 4.25 21.74
CA ILE A 54 -0.57 5.59 21.61
C ILE A 54 -1.67 6.65 21.68
N ILE A 55 -2.76 6.46 20.96
CA ILE A 55 -3.89 7.40 20.90
C ILE A 55 -4.58 7.49 22.25
N LYS A 56 -4.91 6.37 22.85
CA LYS A 56 -5.56 6.34 24.18
C LYS A 56 -4.72 7.04 25.25
N LYS A 57 -3.41 6.77 25.28
CA LYS A 57 -2.49 7.34 26.28
C LYS A 57 -2.30 8.85 26.11
N ASN A 58 -2.19 9.34 24.87
CA ASN A 58 -1.78 10.72 24.63
C ASN A 58 -2.93 11.65 24.27
N LEU A 59 -4.00 11.14 23.68
CA LEU A 59 -5.09 11.95 23.13
C LEU A 59 -6.42 11.67 23.82
N LYS A 60 -6.51 10.64 24.64
CA LYS A 60 -7.74 10.18 25.31
C LYS A 60 -8.89 9.88 24.32
N LEU A 61 -8.57 9.53 23.08
CA LEU A 61 -9.53 9.14 22.05
C LEU A 61 -9.70 7.61 22.04
N ASN A 62 -10.91 7.16 21.75
CA ASN A 62 -11.20 5.73 21.58
C ASN A 62 -11.05 5.29 20.12
N ASP A 63 -11.40 6.16 19.18
CA ASP A 63 -11.38 5.91 17.75
C ASP A 63 -10.53 6.94 17.03
N PHE A 64 -9.87 6.50 15.96
CA PHE A 64 -9.00 7.35 15.18
C PHE A 64 -8.95 6.88 13.73
N ILE A 65 -9.04 7.83 12.82
CA ILE A 65 -8.78 7.63 11.39
C ILE A 65 -7.75 8.67 10.97
N GLY A 66 -6.67 8.21 10.34
CA GLY A 66 -5.60 9.08 9.89
C GLY A 66 -4.38 8.32 9.42
N SER A 67 -3.22 8.92 9.58
CA SER A 67 -1.94 8.34 9.19
C SER A 67 -0.90 8.49 10.29
N ILE A 68 0.11 7.63 10.23
CA ILE A 68 1.33 7.74 11.03
C ILE A 68 2.53 7.83 10.09
N GLU A 69 3.39 8.80 10.32
CA GLU A 69 4.63 9.03 9.60
C GLU A 69 5.80 8.73 10.52
N PHE A 70 6.84 8.09 9.98
CA PHE A 70 8.09 7.85 10.68
C PHE A 70 9.23 8.54 9.93
N GLU A 71 10.01 9.32 10.66
CA GLU A 71 11.20 10.03 10.18
C GLU A 71 12.41 9.52 10.97
N ILE A 72 13.47 9.18 10.28
CA ILE A 72 14.68 8.61 10.89
C ILE A 72 15.81 9.61 10.77
N TYR A 73 16.49 9.86 11.89
CA TYR A 73 17.60 10.80 11.99
C TYR A 73 18.84 10.14 12.58
N SER A 74 19.98 10.47 12.03
CA SER A 74 21.29 10.09 12.56
C SER A 74 22.32 11.16 12.16
N ASN A 75 23.35 11.30 12.95
CA ASN A 75 24.55 12.09 12.60
C ASN A 75 25.60 11.25 11.86
N PHE A 76 25.32 9.98 11.60
CA PHE A 76 26.12 9.09 10.76
C PHE A 76 25.31 8.67 9.54
N ASP A 77 25.98 8.20 8.51
CA ASP A 77 25.34 7.61 7.35
C ASP A 77 24.46 6.43 7.76
N LEU A 78 23.19 6.53 7.46
CA LEU A 78 22.22 5.48 7.74
C LEU A 78 22.39 4.27 6.83
N LYS A 79 22.98 4.44 5.64
CA LYS A 79 23.05 3.45 4.53
C LYS A 79 21.67 2.97 4.04
N PHE A 80 20.72 2.85 4.95
CA PHE A 80 19.30 2.66 4.67
C PHE A 80 18.56 3.88 5.18
N ALA A 81 18.06 4.69 4.27
CA ALA A 81 17.45 5.98 4.59
C ALA A 81 16.14 5.88 5.40
N TYR A 82 15.48 4.73 5.33
CA TYR A 82 14.19 4.51 5.97
C TYR A 82 14.03 3.08 6.47
N PRO A 83 13.26 2.83 7.54
CA PRO A 83 12.95 1.50 8.00
C PRO A 83 11.98 0.79 7.06
N ALA A 84 12.14 -0.53 6.93
CA ALA A 84 11.10 -1.37 6.39
C ALA A 84 9.98 -1.50 7.43
N ILE A 85 8.96 -0.69 7.31
CA ILE A 85 7.84 -0.65 8.24
C ILE A 85 6.79 -1.66 7.81
N ASN A 86 6.34 -2.46 8.77
CA ASN A 86 5.18 -3.33 8.61
C ASN A 86 3.99 -2.73 9.36
N ALA A 87 2.87 -2.59 8.67
CA ALA A 87 1.58 -2.29 9.27
C ALA A 87 0.78 -3.58 9.40
N ILE A 88 0.33 -3.87 10.61
CA ILE A 88 -0.43 -5.05 10.97
C ILE A 88 -1.83 -4.58 11.35
N TYR A 89 -2.83 -5.03 10.61
CA TYR A 89 -4.23 -4.74 10.86
C TYR A 89 -4.88 -5.95 11.50
N GLU A 90 -5.28 -5.82 12.76
CA GLU A 90 -5.98 -6.86 13.51
C GLU A 90 -7.46 -6.57 13.54
N THR A 91 -8.26 -7.58 13.24
CA THR A 91 -9.71 -7.58 13.36
C THR A 91 -10.16 -8.68 14.31
N GLU A 92 -11.46 -8.87 14.48
CA GLU A 92 -12.00 -9.92 15.35
C GLU A 92 -11.60 -11.33 14.89
N HIS A 93 -11.52 -11.54 13.55
CA HIS A 93 -11.33 -12.87 12.98
C HIS A 93 -10.12 -12.98 12.06
N GLY A 94 -9.21 -12.00 12.07
CA GLY A 94 -8.06 -12.08 11.22
C GLY A 94 -7.00 -11.01 11.43
N ILE A 95 -5.84 -11.28 10.87
CA ILE A 95 -4.70 -10.39 10.84
C ILE A 95 -4.26 -10.24 9.40
N SER A 96 -4.06 -8.99 8.97
CA SER A 96 -3.44 -8.69 7.69
C SER A 96 -2.19 -7.86 7.89
N LEU A 97 -1.14 -8.20 7.16
CA LEU A 97 0.14 -7.52 7.23
C LEU A 97 0.48 -6.92 5.88
N ILE A 98 0.92 -5.67 5.89
CA ILE A 98 1.48 -5.00 4.74
C ILE A 98 2.82 -4.37 5.11
N HIS A 99 3.82 -4.57 4.26
CA HIS A 99 5.09 -3.88 4.41
C HIS A 99 5.06 -2.54 3.68
N THR A 100 5.71 -1.56 4.27
CA THR A 100 5.95 -0.24 3.66
C THR A 100 4.79 0.37 2.87
N ASN A 101 4.40 1.54 3.26
CA ASN A 101 3.41 2.35 2.59
C ASN A 101 4.08 3.42 1.73
N GLN A 102 3.49 4.58 1.66
CA GLN A 102 4.00 5.71 0.91
C GLN A 102 5.23 6.32 1.60
N ARG A 103 6.16 6.85 0.81
CA ARG A 103 7.33 7.57 1.28
C ARG A 103 7.30 9.01 0.77
N VAL A 104 7.45 9.97 1.67
CA VAL A 104 7.65 11.36 1.29
C VAL A 104 9.02 11.50 0.64
N LEU A 105 9.08 12.15 -0.52
CA LEU A 105 10.31 12.41 -1.23
C LEU A 105 11.07 13.55 -0.56
N ASN A 106 12.38 13.47 -0.53
CA ASN A 106 13.27 14.52 0.00
C ASN A 106 14.29 14.95 -1.07
N GLU A 107 14.79 16.17 -0.94
CA GLU A 107 15.68 16.76 -1.95
C GLU A 107 17.07 16.11 -2.00
N VAL A 108 17.48 15.46 -0.92
CA VAL A 108 18.83 14.89 -0.79
C VAL A 108 18.96 13.53 -1.47
N GLU A 109 17.94 12.69 -1.32
CA GLU A 109 17.98 11.29 -1.76
C GLU A 109 17.19 11.05 -3.04
N ASP A 110 16.24 11.93 -3.32
CA ASP A 110 15.32 11.76 -4.44
C ASP A 110 15.58 12.85 -5.49
N ASN A 111 15.65 12.44 -6.76
CA ASN A 111 15.72 13.40 -7.84
C ASN A 111 14.35 14.08 -8.02
N MET A 112 14.22 15.28 -7.46
CA MET A 112 12.97 16.04 -7.44
C MET A 112 12.55 16.55 -8.82
N GLU A 113 13.43 16.60 -9.81
CA GLU A 113 13.12 17.06 -11.17
C GLU A 113 12.37 16.02 -11.99
N ASN A 114 12.61 14.74 -11.73
CA ASN A 114 11.97 13.61 -12.44
C ASN A 114 10.68 13.11 -11.77
N GLN A 115 9.98 13.93 -11.06
CA GLN A 115 8.83 13.55 -10.21
C GLN A 115 7.52 13.24 -10.93
N SER A 116 7.55 12.93 -12.18
CA SER A 116 6.41 12.31 -12.88
C SER A 116 6.21 10.83 -12.52
N LEU A 117 6.66 10.39 -11.34
CA LEU A 117 6.34 9.09 -10.75
C LEU A 117 4.85 8.92 -10.37
N ASN A 118 3.99 9.78 -10.89
CA ASN A 118 2.55 9.62 -10.89
C ASN A 118 2.14 8.58 -11.94
N GLY A 119 2.65 7.37 -11.80
CA GLY A 119 2.24 6.25 -12.62
C GLY A 119 0.88 5.70 -12.16
N THR A 120 0.17 5.11 -13.09
CA THR A 120 -0.99 4.28 -12.77
C THR A 120 -0.56 3.16 -11.82
N GLN A 121 -1.36 2.91 -10.80
CA GLN A 121 -1.11 1.87 -9.79
C GLN A 121 -2.06 0.70 -10.00
N THR A 122 -1.55 -0.51 -9.90
CA THR A 122 -2.33 -1.75 -10.06
C THR A 122 -1.68 -2.91 -9.26
N GLY A 123 -2.01 -4.15 -9.55
CA GLY A 123 -1.38 -5.34 -8.95
C GLY A 123 -2.08 -5.83 -7.68
N PHE A 124 -3.40 -5.74 -7.64
CA PHE A 124 -4.23 -6.25 -6.56
C PHE A 124 -5.63 -6.60 -7.04
N ASP A 125 -6.23 -7.57 -6.39
CA ASP A 125 -7.62 -7.95 -6.63
C ASP A 125 -8.59 -7.00 -5.95
N ILE A 126 -9.76 -6.84 -6.56
CA ILE A 126 -10.89 -6.15 -5.98
C ILE A 126 -12.13 -7.03 -5.95
N TYR A 127 -12.91 -6.85 -4.91
CA TYR A 127 -14.16 -7.57 -4.67
C TYR A 127 -15.30 -6.57 -4.43
N CYS A 128 -16.46 -6.88 -4.97
CA CYS A 128 -17.69 -6.12 -4.72
C CYS A 128 -18.87 -7.09 -4.87
N ASP A 129 -19.02 -7.99 -3.91
CA ASP A 129 -19.99 -9.06 -3.93
C ASP A 129 -20.91 -9.06 -2.69
N GLN A 130 -21.55 -10.17 -2.38
CA GLN A 130 -22.45 -10.28 -1.22
C GLN A 130 -21.69 -10.40 0.10
N ASN A 131 -20.46 -10.92 0.06
CA ASN A 131 -19.66 -11.22 1.24
C ASN A 131 -18.57 -10.19 1.49
N ASN A 132 -18.06 -9.54 0.42
CA ASN A 132 -16.88 -8.72 0.49
C ASN A 132 -17.05 -7.39 -0.26
N PHE A 133 -16.26 -6.39 0.17
CA PHE A 133 -16.06 -5.16 -0.58
C PHE A 133 -14.63 -4.67 -0.43
N SER A 134 -14.09 -4.11 -1.49
CA SER A 134 -12.72 -3.59 -1.51
C SER A 134 -12.67 -2.09 -1.34
N PHE A 135 -11.53 -1.63 -0.87
CA PHE A 135 -11.21 -0.21 -0.73
C PHE A 135 -9.80 0.09 -1.22
N LEU A 136 -9.59 1.35 -1.55
CA LEU A 136 -8.27 1.91 -1.84
C LEU A 136 -7.99 3.03 -0.85
N ALA A 137 -6.77 3.11 -0.36
CA ALA A 137 -6.34 4.20 0.51
C ALA A 137 -4.97 4.71 0.11
N ALA A 138 -4.80 6.03 0.21
CA ALA A 138 -3.56 6.71 -0.05
C ALA A 138 -3.43 7.94 0.84
N ILE A 139 -2.23 8.50 0.93
CA ILE A 139 -1.96 9.73 1.64
C ILE A 139 -1.48 10.74 0.59
N ASN A 140 -1.99 11.96 0.62
CA ASN A 140 -1.44 13.03 -0.19
C ASN A 140 -0.04 13.42 0.28
N GLY A 141 0.77 13.91 -0.63
CA GLY A 141 2.08 14.47 -0.30
C GLY A 141 1.98 15.80 0.46
N PRO A 142 3.12 16.48 0.65
CA PRO A 142 3.20 17.69 1.48
C PRO A 142 2.54 18.94 0.87
N ILE A 143 2.01 18.84 -0.36
CA ILE A 143 1.41 19.97 -1.09
C ILE A 143 -0.08 19.79 -1.24
N GLU A 144 -0.84 20.88 -1.06
CA GLU A 144 -2.27 20.89 -1.38
C GLU A 144 -2.50 20.70 -2.88
N LEU A 145 -3.45 19.84 -3.22
CA LEU A 145 -3.89 19.63 -4.60
C LEU A 145 -5.31 20.13 -4.79
N LYS A 146 -5.53 20.92 -5.84
CA LYS A 146 -6.84 21.49 -6.17
C LYS A 146 -7.33 20.98 -7.52
N ASN A 147 -8.64 20.70 -7.61
CA ASN A 147 -9.34 20.33 -8.84
C ASN A 147 -8.65 19.18 -9.61
N LYS A 148 -8.20 18.14 -8.89
CA LYS A 148 -7.56 16.99 -9.49
C LYS A 148 -8.59 15.90 -9.83
N LYS A 149 -8.38 15.23 -10.94
CA LYS A 149 -9.19 14.07 -11.35
C LYS A 149 -8.43 12.81 -10.93
N LEU A 150 -9.11 11.96 -10.18
CA LEU A 150 -8.71 10.60 -9.91
C LEU A 150 -9.41 9.71 -10.92
N LYS A 151 -8.65 8.87 -11.60
CA LYS A 151 -9.17 7.92 -12.59
C LYS A 151 -9.00 6.52 -12.09
N ILE A 152 -10.04 5.70 -12.20
CA ILE A 152 -10.01 4.26 -11.91
C ILE A 152 -10.57 3.51 -13.11
N ASP A 153 -9.75 2.62 -13.66
CA ASP A 153 -10.13 1.67 -14.68
C ASP A 153 -10.32 0.31 -14.02
N PHE A 154 -11.54 -0.19 -13.95
CA PHE A 154 -11.89 -1.51 -13.44
C PHE A 154 -11.90 -2.54 -14.56
N PHE A 155 -11.46 -3.73 -14.26
CA PHE A 155 -11.44 -4.86 -15.19
C PHE A 155 -12.08 -6.08 -14.53
N ASN A 156 -12.95 -6.78 -15.26
CA ASN A 156 -13.51 -8.05 -14.83
C ASN A 156 -12.62 -9.22 -15.30
N TYR A 157 -13.00 -10.44 -14.96
CA TYR A 157 -12.26 -11.65 -15.34
C TYR A 157 -12.18 -11.90 -16.86
N LYS A 158 -13.01 -11.23 -17.67
CA LYS A 158 -12.96 -11.30 -19.15
C LYS A 158 -12.07 -10.23 -19.77
N GLY A 159 -11.53 -9.32 -18.95
CA GLY A 159 -10.76 -8.16 -19.44
C GLY A 159 -11.63 -6.99 -19.91
N ASP A 160 -12.97 -7.07 -19.76
CA ASP A 160 -13.84 -5.93 -20.05
C ASP A 160 -13.49 -4.78 -19.11
N LYS A 161 -13.64 -3.54 -19.60
CA LYS A 161 -13.26 -2.34 -18.86
C LYS A 161 -14.49 -1.52 -18.43
N PHE A 162 -14.44 -0.98 -17.20
CA PHE A 162 -15.40 -0.04 -16.65
C PHE A 162 -14.65 1.15 -16.01
N GLU A 163 -14.79 2.34 -16.57
CA GLU A 163 -14.05 3.52 -16.14
C GLU A 163 -14.87 4.38 -15.16
N LYS A 164 -14.17 4.90 -14.13
CA LYS A 164 -14.70 5.93 -13.23
C LYS A 164 -13.71 7.08 -13.07
N LYS A 165 -14.26 8.29 -13.03
CA LYS A 165 -13.51 9.52 -12.74
C LYS A 165 -14.15 10.22 -11.54
N LEU A 166 -13.31 10.51 -10.53
CA LEU A 166 -13.72 11.28 -9.36
C LEU A 166 -13.04 12.64 -9.38
N LEU A 167 -13.81 13.70 -9.21
CA LEU A 167 -13.25 15.04 -9.04
C LEU A 167 -12.90 15.26 -7.57
N LEU A 168 -11.64 15.39 -7.27
CA LEU A 168 -11.13 15.76 -5.96
C LEU A 168 -10.97 17.28 -5.92
N LYS A 169 -11.95 17.99 -5.33
CA LYS A 169 -11.99 19.46 -5.30
C LYS A 169 -10.77 20.06 -4.61
N SER A 170 -10.45 19.56 -3.43
CA SER A 170 -9.26 19.94 -2.68
C SER A 170 -8.81 18.75 -1.85
N ILE A 171 -7.52 18.48 -1.86
CA ILE A 171 -6.86 17.50 -1.01
C ILE A 171 -5.76 18.23 -0.26
N LYS A 172 -5.92 18.33 1.05
CA LYS A 172 -4.95 19.01 1.92
C LYS A 172 -3.61 18.26 1.97
N PRO A 173 -2.51 18.92 2.37
CA PRO A 173 -1.26 18.23 2.63
C PRO A 173 -1.46 17.09 3.62
N PHE A 174 -0.86 15.93 3.31
CA PHE A 174 -0.93 14.70 4.12
C PHE A 174 -2.34 14.18 4.43
N GLN A 175 -3.35 14.65 3.74
CA GLN A 175 -4.72 14.17 3.90
C GLN A 175 -4.80 12.69 3.48
N SER A 176 -5.47 11.89 4.30
CA SER A 176 -5.81 10.51 3.97
C SER A 176 -6.94 10.48 2.94
N ILE A 177 -6.71 9.76 1.84
CA ILE A 177 -7.69 9.51 0.78
C ILE A 177 -8.18 8.08 0.99
N PHE A 178 -9.47 7.91 1.16
CA PHE A 178 -10.11 6.59 1.28
C PHE A 178 -11.22 6.48 0.24
N ILE A 179 -11.21 5.42 -0.54
CA ILE A 179 -12.15 5.17 -1.62
C ILE A 179 -12.79 3.81 -1.37
N ASN A 180 -14.03 3.82 -0.96
CA ASN A 180 -14.84 2.61 -0.85
C ASN A 180 -15.34 2.21 -2.25
N LEU A 181 -14.89 1.08 -2.77
CA LEU A 181 -15.26 0.63 -4.10
C LEU A 181 -16.74 0.20 -4.19
N ASP A 182 -17.35 -0.13 -3.07
CA ASP A 182 -18.77 -0.50 -3.00
C ASP A 182 -19.72 0.66 -3.35
N GLU A 183 -19.25 1.91 -3.21
CA GLU A 183 -20.00 3.10 -3.54
C GLU A 183 -20.11 3.37 -5.04
N PHE A 184 -19.35 2.64 -5.87
CA PHE A 184 -19.42 2.82 -7.31
C PHE A 184 -20.63 2.12 -7.92
N ARG A 185 -21.65 2.91 -8.23
CA ARG A 185 -22.86 2.39 -8.89
C ARG A 185 -22.50 1.59 -10.14
N GLY A 186 -22.96 0.35 -10.18
CA GLY A 186 -22.78 -0.57 -11.31
C GLY A 186 -21.56 -1.47 -11.21
N LEU A 187 -20.61 -1.22 -10.29
CA LEU A 187 -19.41 -2.05 -10.15
C LEU A 187 -19.76 -3.50 -9.80
N LYS A 188 -20.64 -3.72 -8.83
CA LYS A 188 -21.07 -5.07 -8.45
C LYS A 188 -21.67 -5.84 -9.64
N ARG A 189 -22.51 -5.20 -10.44
CA ARG A 189 -23.11 -5.81 -11.66
C ARG A 189 -22.05 -6.07 -12.72
N PHE A 190 -21.08 -5.16 -12.88
CA PHE A 190 -19.99 -5.30 -13.83
C PHE A 190 -19.09 -6.47 -13.47
N LEU A 191 -18.71 -6.64 -12.21
CA LEU A 191 -17.92 -7.75 -11.71
C LEU A 191 -18.70 -9.08 -11.63
N LYS A 192 -20.03 -9.04 -11.74
CA LYS A 192 -20.91 -10.26 -11.69
C LYS A 192 -20.70 -11.12 -10.44
N ASN A 193 -20.47 -10.48 -9.28
CA ASN A 193 -20.14 -11.13 -8.01
C ASN A 193 -18.86 -11.98 -8.05
N THR A 194 -17.96 -11.70 -8.97
CA THR A 194 -16.61 -12.28 -9.00
C THR A 194 -15.58 -11.22 -8.65
N LYS A 195 -14.34 -11.62 -8.52
CA LYS A 195 -13.22 -10.69 -8.39
C LYS A 195 -12.89 -10.04 -9.73
N GLY A 196 -12.25 -8.90 -9.63
CA GLY A 196 -11.63 -8.21 -10.74
C GLY A 196 -10.33 -7.54 -10.29
N PHE A 197 -9.80 -6.67 -11.09
CA PHE A 197 -8.71 -5.80 -10.70
C PHE A 197 -8.95 -4.37 -11.16
N CYS A 198 -8.17 -3.42 -10.69
CA CYS A 198 -8.26 -2.06 -11.19
C CYS A 198 -6.87 -1.43 -11.38
N LYS A 199 -6.86 -0.42 -12.25
CA LYS A 199 -5.75 0.50 -12.44
C LYS A 199 -6.19 1.86 -11.95
N VAL A 200 -5.36 2.49 -11.11
CA VAL A 200 -5.71 3.74 -10.43
C VAL A 200 -4.64 4.79 -10.68
N ASP A 201 -5.08 5.96 -11.10
CA ASP A 201 -4.23 7.13 -11.20
C ASP A 201 -4.62 8.14 -10.12
N ILE A 202 -3.82 8.21 -9.05
CA ILE A 202 -4.00 9.16 -7.96
C ILE A 202 -3.01 10.31 -8.14
N PRO A 203 -3.49 11.54 -8.34
CA PRO A 203 -2.65 12.68 -8.65
C PRO A 203 -1.98 13.27 -7.39
N THR A 204 -1.10 12.52 -6.75
CA THR A 204 -0.28 13.02 -5.63
C THR A 204 1.06 13.56 -6.11
N LYS A 205 1.72 14.41 -5.29
CA LYS A 205 3.02 14.99 -5.59
C LYS A 205 3.95 14.90 -4.38
N TYR A 206 5.25 14.80 -4.64
CA TYR A 206 6.31 14.76 -3.62
C TYR A 206 6.16 13.59 -2.64
N ILE A 207 5.54 12.54 -3.09
CA ILE A 207 5.38 11.30 -2.36
C ILE A 207 5.54 10.12 -3.32
N PHE A 208 6.32 9.14 -2.92
CA PHE A 208 6.39 7.87 -3.62
C PHE A 208 5.07 7.14 -3.40
N ASN A 209 4.28 7.09 -4.47
CA ASN A 209 2.93 6.60 -4.37
C ASN A 209 2.91 5.08 -4.24
N ARG A 210 2.23 4.60 -3.22
CA ARG A 210 1.87 3.21 -3.05
C ARG A 210 0.50 3.13 -2.41
N ILE A 211 -0.47 2.69 -3.18
CA ILE A 211 -1.84 2.59 -2.69
C ILE A 211 -1.94 1.39 -1.78
N LEU A 212 -2.52 1.57 -0.63
CA LEU A 212 -3.04 0.49 0.19
C LEU A 212 -4.34 0.01 -0.43
N ALA A 213 -4.36 -1.20 -0.94
CA ALA A 213 -5.58 -1.87 -1.35
C ALA A 213 -6.00 -2.86 -0.28
N GLY A 214 -7.28 -2.99 -0.04
CA GLY A 214 -7.78 -3.94 0.92
C GLY A 214 -9.20 -4.39 0.63
N THR A 215 -9.56 -5.49 1.27
CA THR A 215 -10.91 -6.08 1.18
C THR A 215 -11.40 -6.37 2.58
N PHE A 216 -12.61 -5.91 2.87
CA PHE A 216 -13.35 -6.21 4.08
C PHE A 216 -14.41 -7.28 3.80
N SER A 217 -14.63 -8.16 4.78
CA SER A 217 -15.92 -8.86 4.87
C SER A 217 -17.05 -7.84 5.15
N ARG A 218 -18.27 -8.14 4.73
CA ARG A 218 -19.42 -7.22 4.91
C ARG A 218 -19.72 -6.95 6.37
N ASP A 219 -19.49 -7.90 7.25
CA ASP A 219 -19.61 -7.75 8.70
C ASP A 219 -18.40 -7.02 9.33
N LYS A 220 -17.37 -6.70 8.53
CA LYS A 220 -16.12 -6.04 8.93
C LYS A 220 -15.31 -6.79 9.98
N LYS A 221 -15.49 -8.10 10.09
CA LYS A 221 -14.76 -8.96 11.02
C LYS A 221 -13.43 -9.46 10.47
N THR A 222 -13.24 -9.39 9.16
CA THR A 222 -11.97 -9.71 8.50
C THR A 222 -11.52 -8.59 7.58
N ILE A 223 -10.21 -8.46 7.43
CA ILE A 223 -9.56 -7.57 6.48
C ILE A 223 -8.40 -8.29 5.83
N THR A 224 -8.25 -8.11 4.53
CA THR A 224 -7.03 -8.43 3.80
C THR A 224 -6.46 -7.17 3.18
N THR A 225 -5.14 -7.01 3.20
CA THR A 225 -4.48 -5.82 2.66
C THR A 225 -3.27 -6.18 1.82
N THR A 226 -3.03 -5.39 0.80
CA THR A 226 -1.84 -5.41 -0.04
C THR A 226 -1.51 -4.00 -0.49
N HIS A 227 -0.37 -3.81 -1.10
CA HIS A 227 -0.04 -2.55 -1.76
C HIS A 227 -0.02 -2.70 -3.27
N SER A 228 -0.24 -1.59 -3.96
CA SER A 228 -0.15 -1.52 -5.41
C SER A 228 1.29 -1.59 -5.93
N TYR A 229 1.41 -1.84 -7.23
CA TYR A 229 2.62 -1.64 -8.02
C TYR A 229 2.36 -0.66 -9.16
N TYR A 230 3.42 -0.09 -9.72
CA TYR A 230 3.32 0.73 -10.92
C TYR A 230 2.88 -0.13 -12.10
N ASP A 231 1.90 0.38 -12.85
CA ASP A 231 1.54 -0.19 -14.13
C ASP A 231 2.53 0.27 -15.20
N CYS A 232 3.42 -0.62 -15.60
CA CYS A 232 4.40 -0.39 -16.65
C CYS A 232 3.90 -0.85 -18.05
N SER A 233 2.68 -1.33 -18.17
CA SER A 233 2.15 -1.91 -19.40
C SER A 233 2.07 -0.95 -20.58
N ASN A 234 2.07 0.36 -20.33
CA ASN A 234 1.96 1.43 -21.34
C ASN A 234 3.27 2.22 -21.51
N ILE A 235 4.35 1.84 -20.90
CA ILE A 235 5.63 2.52 -21.08
C ILE A 235 6.14 2.19 -22.49
N LYS A 236 6.18 3.21 -23.36
CA LYS A 236 6.65 3.08 -24.75
C LYS A 236 8.11 2.63 -24.85
N ASP A 237 8.88 2.96 -23.83
CA ASP A 237 10.32 2.69 -23.74
C ASP A 237 10.61 1.39 -22.97
N PHE A 238 9.62 0.55 -22.77
CA PHE A 238 9.92 -0.79 -22.28
C PHE A 238 10.80 -1.45 -23.31
N ILE A 239 12.08 -1.53 -23.01
CA ILE A 239 13.06 -2.22 -23.84
C ILE A 239 12.48 -3.62 -24.01
N SER A 240 11.96 -3.90 -25.21
CA SER A 240 11.65 -5.28 -25.55
C SER A 240 12.95 -6.03 -25.30
N LEU A 241 12.93 -6.92 -24.33
CA LEU A 241 14.05 -7.79 -24.05
C LEU A 241 14.31 -8.52 -25.38
N LYS A 242 15.24 -7.97 -26.19
CA LYS A 242 15.56 -8.47 -27.52
C LYS A 242 16.13 -9.89 -27.50
N ASN A 243 16.42 -10.37 -26.29
CA ASN A 243 16.93 -11.71 -26.05
C ASN A 243 15.86 -12.46 -25.26
N ASN A 244 15.62 -13.69 -25.60
CA ASN A 244 14.76 -14.60 -24.86
C ASN A 244 15.38 -14.85 -23.48
N TYR A 245 15.03 -14.01 -22.51
CA TYR A 245 15.34 -14.28 -21.12
C TYR A 245 14.19 -15.09 -20.54
N GLU A 246 14.46 -16.32 -20.19
CA GLU A 246 13.59 -17.07 -19.30
C GLU A 246 13.85 -16.62 -17.86
N HIS A 247 12.81 -16.13 -17.20
CA HIS A 247 12.80 -15.91 -15.78
C HIS A 247 11.90 -16.98 -15.15
N SER A 248 12.51 -17.88 -14.41
CA SER A 248 11.78 -18.83 -13.58
C SER A 248 11.71 -18.33 -12.13
N CYS A 249 10.55 -18.44 -11.54
CA CYS A 249 10.33 -18.14 -10.13
C CYS A 249 9.73 -19.38 -9.47
N TYR A 250 10.40 -19.89 -8.42
CA TYR A 250 9.90 -20.98 -7.63
C TYR A 250 9.13 -20.45 -6.44
N ILE A 251 7.87 -20.79 -6.34
CA ILE A 251 7.02 -20.42 -5.21
C ILE A 251 6.76 -21.71 -4.41
N PRO A 252 7.53 -21.94 -3.34
CA PRO A 252 7.27 -23.09 -2.49
C PRO A 252 5.98 -22.88 -1.69
N PHE A 253 5.12 -23.86 -1.68
CA PHE A 253 3.91 -23.86 -0.85
C PHE A 253 3.63 -25.26 -0.32
N ASN A 254 3.05 -25.33 0.86
CA ASN A 254 2.60 -26.58 1.45
C ASN A 254 1.10 -26.73 1.18
N ILE A 255 0.72 -27.85 0.56
CA ILE A 255 -0.67 -28.21 0.44
C ILE A 255 -1.09 -28.85 1.77
N ILE A 256 -1.86 -28.10 2.54
CA ILE A 256 -2.56 -28.62 3.72
C ILE A 256 -3.96 -29.00 3.27
N GLU A 257 -4.50 -30.13 3.73
CA GLU A 257 -5.85 -30.56 3.39
C GLU A 257 -6.87 -29.40 3.52
N LYS A 258 -7.71 -29.21 2.50
CA LYS A 258 -8.77 -28.18 2.41
C LYS A 258 -8.29 -26.74 2.20
N ILE A 259 -7.14 -26.51 1.58
CA ILE A 259 -6.71 -25.19 1.11
C ILE A 259 -6.78 -25.16 -0.41
N ASP A 260 -7.53 -24.20 -0.94
CA ASP A 260 -7.49 -23.85 -2.36
C ASP A 260 -6.36 -22.84 -2.57
N LEU A 261 -5.42 -23.17 -3.46
CA LEU A 261 -4.35 -22.28 -3.87
C LEU A 261 -4.75 -21.59 -5.17
N GLU A 262 -4.69 -20.25 -5.16
CA GLU A 262 -4.91 -19.45 -6.34
C GLU A 262 -3.67 -18.61 -6.66
N ILE A 263 -3.16 -18.73 -7.88
CA ILE A 263 -2.07 -17.90 -8.38
C ILE A 263 -2.67 -16.85 -9.30
N VAL A 264 -2.46 -15.58 -8.96
CA VAL A 264 -2.97 -14.45 -9.73
C VAL A 264 -1.81 -13.70 -10.36
N ILE A 265 -1.86 -13.52 -11.68
CA ILE A 265 -0.85 -12.82 -12.44
C ILE A 265 -1.45 -11.56 -13.02
N TYR A 266 -0.79 -10.44 -12.75
CA TYR A 266 -1.19 -9.14 -13.26
C TYR A 266 -0.31 -8.73 -14.45
N PRO A 267 -0.87 -8.23 -15.55
CA PRO A 267 -0.11 -7.74 -16.69
C PRO A 267 0.53 -6.37 -16.39
N ILE A 268 1.44 -6.34 -15.41
CA ILE A 268 2.05 -5.09 -14.94
C ILE A 268 3.23 -4.67 -15.80
N PHE A 269 3.96 -5.66 -16.33
CA PHE A 269 5.21 -5.41 -17.04
C PHE A 269 5.09 -5.67 -18.55
N SER A 270 5.80 -6.49 -19.14
CA SER A 270 5.83 -6.62 -20.60
C SER A 270 4.76 -7.57 -21.13
N ARG A 271 4.58 -7.53 -22.46
CA ARG A 271 3.91 -8.61 -23.19
C ARG A 271 4.88 -9.78 -23.22
N CYS A 272 4.53 -10.87 -22.56
CA CYS A 272 5.30 -12.09 -22.53
C CYS A 272 4.37 -13.30 -22.54
N ASP A 273 4.87 -14.40 -23.06
CA ASP A 273 4.24 -15.70 -22.86
C ASP A 273 4.60 -16.19 -21.47
N ILE A 274 3.62 -16.78 -20.79
CA ILE A 274 3.77 -17.27 -19.43
C ILE A 274 3.46 -18.76 -19.44
N SER A 275 4.41 -19.57 -18.98
CA SER A 275 4.21 -21.00 -18.74
C SER A 275 4.24 -21.29 -17.26
N PHE A 276 3.50 -22.32 -16.85
CA PHE A 276 3.44 -22.80 -15.48
C PHE A 276 3.74 -24.28 -15.44
N ASP A 277 4.66 -24.63 -14.57
CA ASP A 277 4.97 -26.01 -14.25
C ASP A 277 4.69 -26.24 -12.77
N LEU A 278 3.96 -27.29 -12.44
CA LEU A 278 3.73 -27.71 -11.06
C LEU A 278 4.64 -28.89 -10.76
N GLU A 279 5.62 -28.68 -9.91
CA GLU A 279 6.52 -29.72 -9.44
C GLU A 279 6.12 -30.15 -8.03
N LYS A 280 5.99 -31.45 -7.84
CA LYS A 280 5.77 -32.04 -6.52
C LYS A 280 7.11 -32.52 -5.96
N TYR A 281 7.54 -31.90 -4.89
CA TYR A 281 8.65 -32.41 -4.09
C TYR A 281 8.12 -33.37 -3.03
N ASN A 282 8.63 -34.62 -3.02
CA ASN A 282 8.28 -35.63 -2.03
C ASN A 282 9.17 -35.48 -0.79
#